data_02e8fa179feece3b8f0dbcd9e793fe7b
#
_entry.id   02e8fa179feece3b8f0dbcd9e793fe7b
#
_cell.length_a   1.000
_cell.length_b   1.000
_cell.length_c   1.000
_cell.angle_alpha   90.00
_cell.angle_beta   90.00
_cell.angle_gamma   90.00
#
_symmetry.space_group_name_H-M   'P 1'
#
loop_
_entity.id
_entity.type
_entity.pdbx_description
1 polymer ?
#
loop_
_entity_poly.entity_id
_entity_poly.type
_entity_poly.pdbx_seq_one_letter_code
_entity_poly.pdbx_strand_id
1 'polypeptide(L)'
;MNEKWERTFTYREISRQPEAMRETLRHAPSRFARVASVAPVERFTEAIFIGCGSSYHIALYAAHVWGVRLGIRARALPASEILNFPKAHLHAGARPLVIAISRSGGTDETVLAAEKVKAIIEAPVIGLTTDPESPLGRVADVHLPFSECREQSVVTTGSLTCMMLGLWLLADAYGGGRSQADAATVIHDVARSLRENERTVRAYAEDRALTRFIFLGSGPFYALAAEAALKAIEMALTPAHYYPTLEFRHGPHLLLSPEALVVLFPAEAEHPYVHRVIEEARAVEARVLVIGARAMETSAPQLILGDRVDELLRPVLFAHLIQQLAFWRAAAVGVNPDAPPRLTRVVRWNE
;
A
#
# COMPACT_ATOMS: atom_id res chain seq x y z
N MET A 1 -29.09 -9.30 3.68
CA MET A 1 -28.28 -8.14 4.12
C MET A 1 -27.04 -7.89 3.25
N ASN A 2 -26.48 -8.91 2.60
CA ASN A 2 -25.24 -8.81 1.81
C ASN A 2 -25.41 -8.05 0.49
N GLU A 3 -26.46 -8.27 -0.26
CA GLU A 3 -26.67 -7.70 -1.59
C GLU A 3 -26.55 -6.16 -1.66
N LYS A 4 -26.92 -5.46 -0.58
CA LYS A 4 -26.78 -4.00 -0.52
C LYS A 4 -25.32 -3.57 -0.60
N TRP A 5 -24.45 -4.23 0.16
CA TRP A 5 -23.03 -3.88 0.27
C TRP A 5 -22.24 -4.32 -0.97
N GLU A 6 -22.57 -5.47 -1.55
CA GLU A 6 -21.96 -5.98 -2.77
C GLU A 6 -22.24 -5.11 -4.00
N ARG A 7 -23.26 -4.24 -3.94
CA ARG A 7 -23.58 -3.26 -4.98
C ARG A 7 -22.77 -1.96 -4.89
N THR A 8 -22.00 -1.75 -3.83
CA THR A 8 -21.14 -0.56 -3.67
C THR A 8 -20.01 -0.53 -4.69
N PHE A 9 -19.51 0.66 -5.02
CA PHE A 9 -18.34 0.80 -5.88
C PHE A 9 -17.13 0.18 -5.23
N THR A 10 -16.91 0.44 -3.95
CA THR A 10 -15.78 -0.09 -3.15
C THR A 10 -15.69 -1.61 -3.24
N TYR A 11 -16.80 -2.36 -3.05
CA TYR A 11 -16.79 -3.82 -3.16
C TYR A 11 -16.42 -4.29 -4.56
N ARG A 12 -17.02 -3.69 -5.59
CA ARG A 12 -16.73 -4.03 -6.98
C ARG A 12 -15.28 -3.75 -7.35
N GLU A 13 -14.72 -2.64 -6.87
CA GLU A 13 -13.34 -2.25 -7.12
C GLU A 13 -12.35 -3.17 -6.41
N ILE A 14 -12.64 -3.61 -5.18
CA ILE A 14 -11.88 -4.68 -4.51
C ILE A 14 -11.95 -5.98 -5.31
N SER A 15 -13.14 -6.37 -5.77
CA SER A 15 -13.36 -7.65 -6.45
C SER A 15 -12.73 -7.74 -7.83
N ARG A 16 -12.63 -6.61 -8.56
CA ARG A 16 -12.07 -6.56 -9.92
C ARG A 16 -10.55 -6.35 -9.98
N GLN A 17 -9.86 -6.31 -8.84
CA GLN A 17 -8.41 -6.10 -8.79
C GLN A 17 -7.63 -7.05 -9.72
N PRO A 18 -7.93 -8.36 -9.81
CA PRO A 18 -7.20 -9.27 -10.70
C PRO A 18 -7.21 -8.83 -12.16
N GLU A 19 -8.33 -8.28 -12.65
CA GLU A 19 -8.43 -7.76 -14.02
C GLU A 19 -7.54 -6.53 -14.21
N ALA A 20 -7.62 -5.55 -13.29
CA ALA A 20 -6.82 -4.34 -13.33
C ALA A 20 -5.32 -4.65 -13.22
N MET A 21 -4.94 -5.61 -12.37
CA MET A 21 -3.55 -6.06 -12.22
C MET A 21 -3.01 -6.73 -13.49
N ARG A 22 -3.83 -7.53 -14.23
CA ARG A 22 -3.43 -8.09 -15.53
C ARG A 22 -3.13 -6.99 -16.56
N GLU A 23 -3.96 -5.96 -16.60
CA GLU A 23 -3.72 -4.81 -17.47
C GLU A 23 -2.48 -4.04 -17.04
N THR A 24 -2.24 -3.86 -15.73
CA THR A 24 -1.01 -3.26 -15.21
C THR A 24 0.23 -4.04 -15.66
N LEU A 25 0.20 -5.37 -15.57
CA LEU A 25 1.29 -6.24 -16.05
C LEU A 25 1.51 -6.09 -17.56
N ARG A 26 0.42 -6.06 -18.34
CA ARG A 26 0.48 -5.90 -19.80
C ARG A 26 1.12 -4.57 -20.22
N HIS A 27 0.86 -3.50 -19.47
CA HIS A 27 1.42 -2.16 -19.76
C HIS A 27 2.83 -1.94 -19.20
N ALA A 28 3.35 -2.83 -18.36
CA ALA A 28 4.64 -2.64 -17.70
C ALA A 28 5.82 -2.39 -18.65
N PRO A 29 5.98 -3.13 -19.80
CA PRO A 29 7.11 -2.90 -20.69
C PRO A 29 7.10 -1.48 -21.30
N SER A 30 5.94 -1.00 -21.74
CA SER A 30 5.80 0.35 -22.30
C SER A 30 6.02 1.46 -21.26
N ARG A 31 5.56 1.26 -20.03
CA ARG A 31 5.81 2.16 -18.91
C ARG A 31 7.29 2.21 -18.59
N PHE A 32 7.95 1.07 -18.49
CA PHE A 32 9.39 1.01 -18.27
C PHE A 32 10.17 1.74 -19.35
N ALA A 33 9.89 1.49 -20.63
CA ALA A 33 10.57 2.16 -21.74
C ALA A 33 10.46 3.69 -21.66
N ARG A 34 9.29 4.22 -21.28
CA ARG A 34 9.08 5.67 -21.09
C ARG A 34 9.92 6.22 -19.93
N VAL A 35 9.98 5.53 -18.79
CA VAL A 35 10.79 5.95 -17.64
C VAL A 35 12.27 5.87 -17.96
N ALA A 36 12.73 4.75 -18.53
CA ALA A 36 14.12 4.52 -18.88
C ALA A 36 14.66 5.51 -19.93
N SER A 37 13.80 6.05 -20.79
CA SER A 37 14.21 7.07 -21.77
C SER A 37 14.60 8.41 -21.12
N VAL A 38 14.06 8.73 -19.95
CA VAL A 38 14.32 9.95 -19.19
C VAL A 38 15.29 9.71 -18.04
N ALA A 39 15.16 8.59 -17.39
CA ALA A 39 15.93 8.20 -16.22
C ALA A 39 16.56 6.78 -16.40
N PRO A 40 17.54 6.63 -17.29
CA PRO A 40 18.30 5.36 -17.37
C PRO A 40 19.04 5.12 -16.05
N VAL A 41 19.21 3.84 -15.68
CA VAL A 41 19.69 3.43 -14.33
C VAL A 41 21.04 4.05 -13.96
N GLU A 42 21.89 4.32 -14.92
CA GLU A 42 23.23 4.90 -14.72
C GLU A 42 23.17 6.40 -14.34
N ARG A 43 22.03 7.06 -14.53
CA ARG A 43 21.89 8.50 -14.30
C ARG A 43 21.43 8.86 -12.90
N PHE A 44 20.85 7.93 -12.14
CA PHE A 44 20.43 8.20 -10.78
C PHE A 44 21.11 7.24 -9.79
N THR A 45 21.40 7.75 -8.59
CA THR A 45 22.02 6.98 -7.49
C THR A 45 21.11 6.86 -6.29
N GLU A 46 19.95 7.51 -6.35
CA GLU A 46 18.96 7.57 -5.29
C GLU A 46 17.56 7.63 -5.92
N ALA A 47 16.58 7.03 -5.28
CA ALA A 47 15.16 7.19 -5.62
C ALA A 47 14.40 7.85 -4.46
N ILE A 48 13.60 8.87 -4.76
CA ILE A 48 12.74 9.57 -3.79
C ILE A 48 11.29 9.39 -4.23
N PHE A 49 10.50 8.73 -3.40
CA PHE A 49 9.07 8.54 -3.61
C PHE A 49 8.30 9.52 -2.75
N ILE A 50 7.37 10.28 -3.34
CA ILE A 50 6.56 11.26 -2.61
C ILE A 50 5.08 11.01 -2.83
N GLY A 51 4.26 11.22 -1.79
CA GLY A 51 2.81 11.06 -1.84
C GLY A 51 2.14 11.46 -0.54
N CYS A 52 0.81 11.36 -0.50
CA CYS A 52 -0.02 11.63 0.68
C CYS A 52 -0.97 10.46 0.95
N GLY A 53 -1.26 10.15 2.21
CA GLY A 53 -2.16 9.06 2.60
C GLY A 53 -1.77 7.71 1.99
N SER A 54 -2.70 7.01 1.32
CA SER A 54 -2.41 5.74 0.63
C SER A 54 -1.27 5.87 -0.39
N SER A 55 -1.14 7.02 -1.06
CA SER A 55 -0.03 7.26 -2.00
C SER A 55 1.32 7.33 -1.28
N TYR A 56 1.36 7.82 -0.03
CA TYR A 56 2.56 7.75 0.79
C TYR A 56 2.87 6.30 1.23
N HIS A 57 1.84 5.49 1.50
CA HIS A 57 2.06 4.07 1.82
C HIS A 57 2.57 3.28 0.60
N ILE A 58 2.09 3.62 -0.62
CA ILE A 58 2.69 3.11 -1.86
C ILE A 58 4.17 3.53 -1.96
N ALA A 59 4.50 4.79 -1.61
CA ALA A 59 5.86 5.29 -1.60
C ALA A 59 6.75 4.53 -0.61
N LEU A 60 6.27 4.23 0.61
CA LEU A 60 6.97 3.42 1.60
C LEU A 60 7.30 2.02 1.07
N TYR A 61 6.31 1.36 0.47
CA TYR A 61 6.51 0.06 -0.18
C TYR A 61 7.55 0.13 -1.30
N ALA A 62 7.40 1.07 -2.21
CA ALA A 62 8.29 1.23 -3.35
C ALA A 62 9.73 1.52 -2.92
N ALA A 63 9.94 2.39 -1.93
CA ALA A 63 11.26 2.69 -1.40
C ALA A 63 11.95 1.43 -0.86
N HIS A 64 11.22 0.58 -0.11
CA HIS A 64 11.77 -0.68 0.37
C HIS A 64 12.14 -1.62 -0.80
N VAL A 65 11.23 -1.83 -1.74
CA VAL A 65 11.44 -2.70 -2.92
C VAL A 65 12.63 -2.24 -3.75
N TRP A 66 12.71 -0.95 -4.08
CA TRP A 66 13.79 -0.40 -4.90
C TRP A 66 15.13 -0.44 -4.18
N GLY A 67 15.16 -0.16 -2.88
CA GLY A 67 16.36 -0.30 -2.08
C GLY A 67 16.93 -1.71 -2.12
N VAL A 68 16.11 -2.72 -1.95
CA VAL A 68 16.52 -4.13 -1.97
C VAL A 68 16.85 -4.60 -3.39
N ARG A 69 15.99 -4.32 -4.38
CA ARG A 69 16.12 -4.82 -5.75
C ARG A 69 17.28 -4.19 -6.53
N LEU A 70 17.51 -2.90 -6.33
CA LEU A 70 18.49 -2.14 -7.10
C LEU A 70 19.77 -1.81 -6.31
N GLY A 71 19.78 -2.08 -4.99
CA GLY A 71 20.91 -1.74 -4.13
C GLY A 71 21.19 -0.25 -4.03
N ILE A 72 20.18 0.61 -4.28
CA ILE A 72 20.30 2.07 -4.23
C ILE A 72 19.68 2.62 -2.96
N ARG A 73 20.07 3.82 -2.59
CA ARG A 73 19.37 4.57 -1.54
C ARG A 73 17.97 4.93 -2.05
N ALA A 74 16.94 4.44 -1.36
CA ALA A 74 15.56 4.75 -1.71
C ALA A 74 14.82 5.28 -0.47
N ARG A 75 14.06 6.37 -0.63
CA ARG A 75 13.36 7.05 0.46
C ARG A 75 11.92 7.33 0.08
N ALA A 76 11.04 7.18 1.05
CA ALA A 76 9.65 7.63 0.94
C ALA A 76 9.44 8.86 1.83
N LEU A 77 8.79 9.87 1.32
CA LEU A 77 8.50 11.12 2.03
C LEU A 77 7.03 11.50 1.83
N PRO A 78 6.34 11.96 2.89
CA PRO A 78 5.12 12.73 2.69
C PRO A 78 5.41 13.94 1.80
N ALA A 79 4.51 14.29 0.88
CA ALA A 79 4.74 15.42 -0.02
C ALA A 79 4.97 16.74 0.74
N SER A 80 4.34 16.90 1.91
CA SER A 80 4.52 18.03 2.82
C SER A 80 5.97 18.21 3.30
N GLU A 81 6.77 17.15 3.40
CA GLU A 81 8.18 17.25 3.78
C GLU A 81 9.00 18.00 2.71
N ILE A 82 8.74 17.71 1.44
CA ILE A 82 9.37 18.45 0.32
C ILE A 82 8.92 19.92 0.30
N LEU A 83 7.64 20.17 0.61
CA LEU A 83 7.10 21.53 0.63
C LEU A 83 7.70 22.37 1.75
N ASN A 84 7.76 21.84 2.94
CA ASN A 84 8.11 22.60 4.14
C ASN A 84 9.61 22.57 4.44
N PHE A 85 10.28 21.45 4.15
CA PHE A 85 11.68 21.22 4.51
C PHE A 85 12.54 20.75 3.32
N PRO A 86 12.48 21.40 2.15
CA PRO A 86 13.18 20.91 0.95
C PRO A 86 14.69 20.76 1.15
N LYS A 87 15.32 21.66 1.92
CA LYS A 87 16.77 21.61 2.20
C LYS A 87 17.20 20.36 2.99
N ALA A 88 16.29 19.74 3.73
CA ALA A 88 16.56 18.50 4.45
C ALA A 88 16.57 17.28 3.52
N HIS A 89 15.96 17.39 2.34
CA HIS A 89 15.70 16.25 1.47
C HIS A 89 16.32 16.38 0.07
N LEU A 90 16.49 17.62 -0.43
CA LEU A 90 17.01 17.91 -1.77
C LEU A 90 18.38 18.55 -1.65
N HIS A 91 19.43 17.82 -2.04
CA HIS A 91 20.80 18.26 -1.89
C HIS A 91 21.43 18.57 -3.27
N ALA A 92 22.16 19.68 -3.35
CA ALA A 92 22.93 20.04 -4.54
C ALA A 92 23.95 18.91 -4.87
N GLY A 93 24.02 18.50 -6.13
CA GLY A 93 24.90 17.42 -6.58
C GLY A 93 24.36 16.01 -6.39
N ALA A 94 23.26 15.80 -5.67
CA ALA A 94 22.53 14.54 -5.70
C ALA A 94 21.88 14.34 -7.08
N ARG A 95 21.77 13.09 -7.49
CA ARG A 95 21.08 12.71 -8.73
C ARG A 95 19.94 11.75 -8.41
N PRO A 96 18.87 12.23 -7.76
CA PRO A 96 17.73 11.39 -7.47
C PRO A 96 16.85 11.20 -8.71
N LEU A 97 16.20 10.05 -8.80
CA LEU A 97 14.97 9.88 -9.55
C LEU A 97 13.81 10.15 -8.59
N VAL A 98 12.95 11.12 -8.90
CA VAL A 98 11.79 11.45 -8.06
C VAL A 98 10.54 10.84 -8.66
N ILE A 99 9.79 10.09 -7.84
CA ILE A 99 8.55 9.44 -8.24
C ILE A 99 7.43 10.00 -7.37
N ALA A 100 6.59 10.84 -7.97
CA ALA A 100 5.44 11.48 -7.33
C ALA A 100 4.17 10.64 -7.57
N ILE A 101 3.50 10.25 -6.48
CA ILE A 101 2.37 9.32 -6.50
C ILE A 101 1.13 10.05 -6.00
N SER A 102 0.08 10.07 -6.81
CA SER A 102 -1.23 10.57 -6.42
C SER A 102 -2.31 9.86 -7.24
N ARG A 103 -3.22 9.14 -6.58
CA ARG A 103 -4.30 8.44 -7.29
C ARG A 103 -5.07 9.38 -8.23
N SER A 104 -5.54 10.50 -7.71
CA SER A 104 -6.26 11.52 -8.49
C SER A 104 -5.35 12.33 -9.39
N GLY A 105 -4.07 12.44 -9.03
CA GLY A 105 -3.12 13.36 -9.63
C GLY A 105 -3.42 14.84 -9.38
N GLY A 106 -4.40 15.14 -8.52
CA GLY A 106 -4.84 16.49 -8.21
C GLY A 106 -4.65 16.90 -6.73
N THR A 107 -3.95 16.09 -5.93
CA THR A 107 -3.61 16.44 -4.54
C THR A 107 -2.60 17.57 -4.55
N ASP A 108 -2.97 18.72 -4.00
CA ASP A 108 -2.17 19.96 -4.08
C ASP A 108 -0.75 19.77 -3.53
N GLU A 109 -0.61 19.12 -2.37
CA GLU A 109 0.71 18.88 -1.79
C GLU A 109 1.62 18.07 -2.70
N THR A 110 1.10 17.07 -3.42
CA THR A 110 1.91 16.23 -4.30
C THR A 110 2.30 16.97 -5.58
N VAL A 111 1.39 17.76 -6.14
CA VAL A 111 1.65 18.58 -7.34
C VAL A 111 2.69 19.64 -7.03
N LEU A 112 2.49 20.42 -5.97
CA LEU A 112 3.41 21.48 -5.55
C LEU A 112 4.78 20.94 -5.13
N ALA A 113 4.82 19.75 -4.49
CA ALA A 113 6.08 19.09 -4.17
C ALA A 113 6.86 18.71 -5.44
N ALA A 114 6.18 18.18 -6.46
CA ALA A 114 6.80 17.86 -7.74
C ALA A 114 7.35 19.13 -8.44
N GLU A 115 6.60 20.22 -8.47
CA GLU A 115 7.05 21.52 -8.98
C GLU A 115 8.27 22.04 -8.21
N LYS A 116 8.24 21.93 -6.88
CA LYS A 116 9.32 22.38 -6.01
C LYS A 116 10.61 21.58 -6.21
N VAL A 117 10.52 20.26 -6.42
CA VAL A 117 11.68 19.43 -6.81
C VAL A 117 12.32 20.00 -8.07
N LYS A 118 11.54 20.22 -9.14
CA LYS A 118 12.04 20.74 -10.43
C LYS A 118 12.63 22.14 -10.32
N ALA A 119 12.13 22.97 -9.40
CA ALA A 119 12.64 24.32 -9.18
C ALA A 119 13.97 24.36 -8.40
N ILE A 120 14.27 23.35 -7.58
CA ILE A 120 15.45 23.34 -6.70
C ILE A 120 16.59 22.50 -7.26
N ILE A 121 16.28 21.35 -7.88
CA ILE A 121 17.28 20.42 -8.41
C ILE A 121 16.88 19.94 -9.81
N GLU A 122 17.88 19.69 -10.65
CA GLU A 122 17.70 19.07 -11.97
C GLU A 122 17.51 17.55 -11.81
N ALA A 123 16.32 17.14 -11.36
CA ALA A 123 15.99 15.72 -11.19
C ALA A 123 14.78 15.35 -12.05
N PRO A 124 14.78 14.19 -12.73
CA PRO A 124 13.62 13.72 -13.44
C PRO A 124 12.50 13.39 -12.45
N VAL A 125 11.29 13.87 -12.75
CA VAL A 125 10.07 13.62 -11.98
C VAL A 125 9.14 12.73 -12.79
N ILE A 126 8.81 11.56 -12.22
CA ILE A 126 7.84 10.62 -12.76
C ILE A 126 6.54 10.77 -11.98
N GLY A 127 5.45 11.06 -12.66
CA GLY A 127 4.12 11.17 -12.05
C GLY A 127 3.31 9.87 -12.22
N LEU A 128 2.88 9.23 -11.12
CA LEU A 128 1.96 8.10 -11.14
C LEU A 128 0.56 8.56 -10.72
N THR A 129 -0.43 8.33 -11.58
CA THR A 129 -1.84 8.68 -11.32
C THR A 129 -2.79 7.65 -11.90
N THR A 130 -4.10 7.77 -11.66
CA THR A 130 -5.13 7.01 -12.41
C THR A 130 -5.83 7.87 -13.47
N ASP A 131 -5.60 9.19 -13.46
CA ASP A 131 -6.21 10.12 -14.40
C ASP A 131 -5.17 10.64 -15.41
N PRO A 132 -5.33 10.33 -16.71
CA PRO A 132 -4.38 10.77 -17.74
C PRO A 132 -4.33 12.31 -17.94
N GLU A 133 -5.36 13.03 -17.51
CA GLU A 133 -5.45 14.49 -17.67
C GLU A 133 -5.11 15.27 -16.39
N SER A 134 -4.53 14.58 -15.42
CA SER A 134 -4.28 15.12 -14.07
C SER A 134 -3.25 16.26 -14.03
N PRO A 135 -3.37 17.19 -13.06
CA PRO A 135 -2.37 18.22 -12.82
C PRO A 135 -0.95 17.67 -12.63
N LEU A 136 -0.78 16.63 -11.83
CA LEU A 136 0.52 16.00 -11.63
C LEU A 136 1.12 15.46 -12.92
N GLY A 137 0.27 14.92 -13.82
CA GLY A 137 0.72 14.45 -15.13
C GLY A 137 1.29 15.55 -16.02
N ARG A 138 0.81 16.79 -15.86
CA ARG A 138 1.33 17.95 -16.60
C ARG A 138 2.66 18.48 -16.05
N VAL A 139 2.91 18.32 -14.76
CA VAL A 139 4.16 18.74 -14.08
C VAL A 139 5.29 17.74 -14.30
N ALA A 140 4.98 16.44 -14.34
CA ALA A 140 5.95 15.37 -14.45
C ALA A 140 6.67 15.34 -15.81
N ASP A 141 7.94 14.93 -15.83
CA ASP A 141 8.70 14.70 -17.06
C ASP A 141 8.22 13.44 -17.80
N VAL A 142 7.79 12.44 -17.01
CA VAL A 142 7.07 11.26 -17.52
C VAL A 142 5.83 11.04 -16.69
N HIS A 143 4.68 11.03 -17.34
CA HIS A 143 3.41 10.67 -16.72
C HIS A 143 3.07 9.20 -16.99
N LEU A 144 2.80 8.44 -15.93
CA LEU A 144 2.38 7.05 -15.97
C LEU A 144 0.94 6.94 -15.45
N PRO A 145 -0.07 7.06 -16.33
CA PRO A 145 -1.45 6.84 -15.93
C PRO A 145 -1.75 5.35 -15.79
N PHE A 146 -2.33 4.96 -14.66
CA PHE A 146 -2.87 3.64 -14.35
C PHE A 146 -4.39 3.65 -14.52
N SER A 147 -4.84 4.00 -15.72
CA SER A 147 -6.27 4.19 -16.03
C SER A 147 -7.09 2.92 -15.90
N GLU A 148 -6.46 1.76 -16.01
CA GLU A 148 -7.07 0.44 -15.82
C GLU A 148 -7.60 0.20 -14.40
N CYS A 149 -7.09 0.94 -13.42
CA CYS A 149 -7.53 0.86 -12.03
C CYS A 149 -8.21 2.14 -11.54
N ARG A 150 -8.80 2.93 -12.46
CA ARG A 150 -9.58 4.11 -12.09
C ARG A 150 -10.79 3.70 -11.25
N GLU A 151 -10.99 4.40 -10.13
CA GLU A 151 -12.00 4.11 -9.12
C GLU A 151 -13.07 5.20 -9.06
N GLN A 152 -14.28 4.80 -8.65
CA GLN A 152 -15.39 5.70 -8.36
C GLN A 152 -15.53 5.95 -6.86
N SER A 153 -15.12 4.98 -6.02
CA SER A 153 -15.10 5.13 -4.57
C SER A 153 -14.18 6.26 -4.10
N VAL A 154 -14.47 6.80 -2.92
CA VAL A 154 -13.62 7.81 -2.27
C VAL A 154 -12.31 7.19 -1.80
N VAL A 155 -12.39 6.01 -1.22
CA VAL A 155 -11.21 5.29 -0.70
C VAL A 155 -10.40 4.63 -1.80
N THR A 156 -9.10 4.52 -1.60
CA THR A 156 -8.16 3.87 -2.52
C THR A 156 -8.16 2.37 -2.28
N THR A 157 -8.41 1.56 -3.31
CA THR A 157 -8.44 0.09 -3.23
C THR A 157 -7.61 -0.56 -4.33
N GLY A 158 -8.19 -0.87 -5.50
CA GLY A 158 -7.50 -1.48 -6.62
C GLY A 158 -6.37 -0.63 -7.19
N SER A 159 -6.50 0.69 -7.15
CA SER A 159 -5.45 1.60 -7.59
C SER A 159 -4.19 1.50 -6.72
N LEU A 160 -4.31 1.31 -5.40
CA LEU A 160 -3.18 1.02 -4.52
C LEU A 160 -2.44 -0.23 -5.01
N THR A 161 -3.17 -1.33 -5.16
CA THR A 161 -2.60 -2.64 -5.53
C THR A 161 -1.91 -2.59 -6.90
N CYS A 162 -2.54 -1.94 -7.90
CA CYS A 162 -1.97 -1.78 -9.24
C CYS A 162 -0.72 -0.89 -9.23
N MET A 163 -0.71 0.22 -8.48
CA MET A 163 0.45 1.09 -8.40
C MET A 163 1.62 0.43 -7.65
N MET A 164 1.36 -0.32 -6.57
CA MET A 164 2.38 -1.13 -5.90
C MET A 164 2.97 -2.17 -6.86
N LEU A 165 2.12 -2.92 -7.58
CA LEU A 165 2.57 -3.87 -8.61
C LEU A 165 3.38 -3.18 -9.71
N GLY A 166 2.92 -2.04 -10.21
CA GLY A 166 3.61 -1.27 -11.25
C GLY A 166 4.99 -0.80 -10.83
N LEU A 167 5.15 -0.32 -9.59
CA LEU A 167 6.44 0.10 -9.05
C LEU A 167 7.39 -1.06 -8.77
N TRP A 168 6.85 -2.23 -8.38
CA TRP A 168 7.63 -3.46 -8.28
C TRP A 168 8.12 -3.91 -9.66
N LEU A 169 7.25 -3.89 -10.70
CA LEU A 169 7.61 -4.23 -12.08
C LEU A 169 8.65 -3.27 -12.66
N LEU A 170 8.60 -1.98 -12.32
CA LEU A 170 9.64 -1.02 -12.71
C LEU A 170 10.98 -1.36 -12.06
N ALA A 171 11.00 -1.67 -10.76
CA ALA A 171 12.22 -2.10 -10.07
C ALA A 171 12.78 -3.38 -10.68
N ASP A 172 11.91 -4.37 -10.96
CA ASP A 172 12.30 -5.62 -11.60
C ASP A 172 12.94 -5.38 -12.99
N ALA A 173 12.32 -4.51 -13.80
CA ALA A 173 12.84 -4.17 -15.13
C ALA A 173 14.20 -3.49 -15.08
N TYR A 174 14.44 -2.58 -14.14
CA TYR A 174 15.75 -1.98 -13.88
C TYR A 174 16.79 -3.01 -13.38
N GLY A 175 16.34 -4.01 -12.61
CA GLY A 175 17.17 -5.12 -12.11
C GLY A 175 17.41 -6.25 -13.12
N GLY A 176 16.95 -6.12 -14.38
CA GLY A 176 17.13 -7.12 -15.45
C GLY A 176 15.89 -7.89 -15.87
N GLY A 177 14.72 -7.62 -15.29
CA GLY A 177 13.41 -8.02 -15.81
C GLY A 177 13.10 -9.53 -15.82
N ARG A 178 13.36 -10.26 -14.74
CA ARG A 178 13.23 -11.73 -14.70
C ARG A 178 11.99 -12.28 -14.02
N SER A 179 11.16 -11.44 -13.40
CA SER A 179 10.12 -11.86 -12.45
C SER A 179 8.69 -11.61 -12.90
N GLN A 180 8.42 -11.50 -14.20
CA GLN A 180 7.02 -11.38 -14.70
C GLN A 180 6.14 -12.58 -14.31
N ALA A 181 6.73 -13.77 -14.18
CA ALA A 181 6.03 -14.96 -13.72
C ALA A 181 5.52 -14.82 -12.28
N ASP A 182 6.29 -14.16 -11.39
CA ASP A 182 5.88 -13.91 -10.02
C ASP A 182 4.67 -12.97 -9.97
N ALA A 183 4.66 -11.92 -10.78
CA ALA A 183 3.51 -11.02 -10.92
C ALA A 183 2.26 -11.77 -11.41
N ALA A 184 2.37 -12.66 -12.39
CA ALA A 184 1.27 -13.49 -12.86
C ALA A 184 0.75 -14.44 -11.76
N THR A 185 1.65 -15.02 -10.96
CA THR A 185 1.32 -15.87 -9.82
C THR A 185 0.53 -15.07 -8.76
N VAL A 186 0.99 -13.87 -8.41
CA VAL A 186 0.28 -12.98 -7.48
C VAL A 186 -1.12 -12.66 -7.97
N ILE A 187 -1.29 -12.33 -9.25
CA ILE A 187 -2.61 -12.01 -9.82
C ILE A 187 -3.56 -13.21 -9.72
N HIS A 188 -3.06 -14.41 -10.00
CA HIS A 188 -3.82 -15.64 -9.84
C HIS A 188 -4.22 -15.89 -8.38
N ASP A 189 -3.27 -15.73 -7.45
CA ASP A 189 -3.50 -15.96 -6.03
C ASP A 189 -4.43 -14.90 -5.41
N VAL A 190 -4.39 -13.65 -5.84
CA VAL A 190 -5.38 -12.61 -5.46
C VAL A 190 -6.77 -13.04 -5.92
N ALA A 191 -6.93 -13.50 -7.17
CA ALA A 191 -8.22 -13.92 -7.72
C ALA A 191 -8.84 -15.11 -6.96
N ARG A 192 -7.99 -16.02 -6.48
CA ARG A 192 -8.39 -17.15 -5.64
C ARG A 192 -8.75 -16.69 -4.23
N SER A 193 -7.85 -15.96 -3.60
CA SER A 193 -7.94 -15.54 -2.20
C SER A 193 -9.12 -14.60 -1.92
N LEU A 194 -9.48 -13.74 -2.87
CA LEU A 194 -10.68 -12.88 -2.79
C LEU A 194 -11.94 -13.66 -2.45
N ARG A 195 -12.06 -14.91 -2.92
CA ARG A 195 -13.22 -15.78 -2.65
C ARG A 195 -13.02 -16.67 -1.43
N GLU A 196 -11.83 -17.27 -1.33
CA GLU A 196 -11.57 -18.31 -0.32
C GLU A 196 -11.41 -17.73 1.09
N ASN A 197 -10.81 -16.54 1.22
CA ASN A 197 -10.46 -15.93 2.50
C ASN A 197 -11.48 -14.88 2.98
N GLU A 198 -12.41 -14.44 2.13
CA GLU A 198 -13.39 -13.41 2.49
C GLU A 198 -14.18 -13.76 3.75
N ARG A 199 -14.64 -15.00 3.88
CA ARG A 199 -15.41 -15.47 5.04
C ARG A 199 -14.62 -15.32 6.35
N THR A 200 -13.34 -15.67 6.34
CA THR A 200 -12.47 -15.58 7.52
C THR A 200 -12.25 -14.12 7.91
N VAL A 201 -11.86 -13.28 6.96
CA VAL A 201 -11.62 -11.85 7.18
C VAL A 201 -12.89 -11.15 7.67
N ARG A 202 -14.02 -11.49 7.08
CA ARG A 202 -15.33 -10.95 7.42
C ARG A 202 -15.76 -11.30 8.84
N ALA A 203 -15.46 -12.51 9.33
CA ALA A 203 -15.77 -12.90 10.70
C ALA A 203 -15.12 -11.97 11.74
N TYR A 204 -13.86 -11.55 11.51
CA TYR A 204 -13.21 -10.56 12.36
C TYR A 204 -13.82 -9.15 12.17
N ALA A 205 -14.12 -8.77 10.95
CA ALA A 205 -14.69 -7.46 10.65
C ALA A 205 -16.07 -7.25 11.30
N GLU A 206 -16.91 -8.28 11.34
CA GLU A 206 -18.27 -8.27 11.88
C GLU A 206 -18.32 -8.43 13.41
N ASP A 207 -17.22 -8.85 14.05
CA ASP A 207 -17.15 -8.96 15.52
C ASP A 207 -17.19 -7.56 16.15
N ARG A 208 -18.34 -7.21 16.71
CA ARG A 208 -18.59 -5.89 17.33
C ARG A 208 -17.89 -5.71 18.67
N ALA A 209 -17.42 -6.79 19.29
CA ALA A 209 -16.60 -6.70 20.50
C ALA A 209 -15.22 -6.11 20.18
N LEU A 210 -14.76 -6.21 18.94
CA LEU A 210 -13.50 -5.65 18.49
C LEU A 210 -13.68 -4.15 18.16
N THR A 211 -13.15 -3.29 19.00
CA THR A 211 -13.29 -1.83 18.87
C THR A 211 -12.03 -1.14 18.38
N ARG A 212 -10.90 -1.84 18.35
CA ARG A 212 -9.58 -1.32 17.99
C ARG A 212 -8.82 -2.33 17.14
N PHE A 213 -8.20 -1.86 16.07
CA PHE A 213 -7.37 -2.70 15.20
C PHE A 213 -5.90 -2.28 15.31
N ILE A 214 -5.00 -3.25 15.37
CA ILE A 214 -3.56 -3.05 15.44
C ILE A 214 -2.93 -3.89 14.32
N PHE A 215 -2.20 -3.23 13.43
CA PHE A 215 -1.56 -3.89 12.29
C PHE A 215 -0.06 -3.87 12.49
N LEU A 216 0.57 -5.05 12.41
CA LEU A 216 1.98 -5.21 12.65
C LEU A 216 2.68 -5.79 11.42
N GLY A 217 3.75 -5.14 10.99
CA GLY A 217 4.57 -5.60 9.87
C GLY A 217 5.84 -4.79 9.74
N SER A 218 6.93 -5.43 9.35
CA SER A 218 8.22 -4.80 9.14
C SER A 218 8.71 -4.99 7.70
N GLY A 219 9.77 -4.28 7.31
CA GLY A 219 10.27 -4.35 5.94
C GLY A 219 9.19 -3.96 4.92
N PRO A 220 8.94 -4.79 3.89
CA PRO A 220 7.93 -4.48 2.88
C PRO A 220 6.50 -4.47 3.45
N PHE A 221 6.25 -5.16 4.57
CA PHE A 221 4.94 -5.25 5.20
C PHE A 221 4.61 -4.05 6.09
N TYR A 222 5.57 -3.19 6.43
CA TYR A 222 5.29 -1.96 7.18
C TYR A 222 4.34 -1.03 6.43
N ALA A 223 4.55 -0.89 5.12
CA ALA A 223 3.66 -0.12 4.27
C ALA A 223 2.24 -0.71 4.21
N LEU A 224 2.13 -2.04 4.18
CA LEU A 224 0.84 -2.74 4.21
C LEU A 224 0.13 -2.56 5.55
N ALA A 225 0.86 -2.63 6.67
CA ALA A 225 0.30 -2.39 8.00
C ALA A 225 -0.21 -0.94 8.15
N ALA A 226 0.55 0.04 7.64
CA ALA A 226 0.15 1.43 7.61
C ALA A 226 -1.12 1.65 6.77
N GLU A 227 -1.19 1.03 5.59
CA GLU A 227 -2.37 1.11 4.73
C GLU A 227 -3.59 0.42 5.35
N ALA A 228 -3.39 -0.72 6.02
CA ALA A 228 -4.46 -1.42 6.72
C ALA A 228 -5.10 -0.56 7.82
N ALA A 229 -4.27 0.13 8.60
CA ALA A 229 -4.75 1.05 9.62
C ALA A 229 -5.52 2.23 8.99
N LEU A 230 -5.00 2.80 7.90
CA LEU A 230 -5.67 3.87 7.18
C LEU A 230 -7.03 3.40 6.64
N LYS A 231 -7.10 2.22 6.02
CA LYS A 231 -8.38 1.67 5.51
C LYS A 231 -9.41 1.43 6.62
N ALA A 232 -8.99 0.93 7.78
CA ALA A 232 -9.90 0.76 8.93
C ALA A 232 -10.48 2.11 9.41
N ILE A 233 -9.66 3.15 9.41
CA ILE A 233 -10.08 4.51 9.78
C ILE A 233 -10.98 5.10 8.70
N GLU A 234 -10.57 5.10 7.44
CA GLU A 234 -11.28 5.74 6.33
C GLU A 234 -12.63 5.09 6.05
N MET A 235 -12.67 3.77 5.90
CA MET A 235 -13.91 3.06 5.53
C MET A 235 -14.86 2.90 6.71
N ALA A 236 -14.34 2.57 7.89
CA ALA A 236 -15.13 2.09 9.01
C ALA A 236 -15.12 2.97 10.26
N LEU A 237 -14.40 4.09 10.25
CA LEU A 237 -14.19 4.95 11.42
C LEU A 237 -13.69 4.16 12.66
N THR A 238 -13.03 3.03 12.41
CA THR A 238 -12.51 2.17 13.47
C THR A 238 -11.14 2.64 13.89
N PRO A 239 -10.89 2.93 15.18
CA PRO A 239 -9.57 3.26 15.69
C PRO A 239 -8.56 2.18 15.31
N ALA A 240 -7.48 2.59 14.65
CA ALA A 240 -6.48 1.65 14.18
C ALA A 240 -5.06 2.23 14.30
N HIS A 241 -4.11 1.35 14.58
CA HIS A 241 -2.70 1.65 14.77
C HIS A 241 -1.85 0.71 13.92
N TYR A 242 -0.64 1.13 13.60
CA TYR A 242 0.33 0.27 12.91
C TYR A 242 1.73 0.49 13.45
N TYR A 243 2.52 -0.58 13.48
CA TYR A 243 3.90 -0.54 13.99
C TYR A 243 4.76 -1.57 13.27
N PRO A 244 6.09 -1.34 13.22
CA PRO A 244 7.02 -2.45 13.00
C PRO A 244 6.82 -3.51 14.08
N THR A 245 6.87 -4.78 13.72
CA THR A 245 6.45 -5.89 14.58
C THR A 245 7.15 -5.88 15.94
N LEU A 246 8.46 -5.73 15.96
CA LEU A 246 9.21 -5.77 17.21
C LEU A 246 9.18 -4.43 17.96
N GLU A 247 9.07 -3.30 17.25
CA GLU A 247 8.96 -1.97 17.85
C GLU A 247 7.64 -1.83 18.64
N PHE A 248 6.60 -2.56 18.27
CA PHE A 248 5.35 -2.60 19.01
C PHE A 248 5.52 -2.93 20.51
N ARG A 249 6.52 -3.72 20.83
CA ARG A 249 6.83 -4.13 22.22
C ARG A 249 7.41 -3.02 23.08
N HIS A 250 7.86 -1.90 22.47
CA HIS A 250 8.49 -0.77 23.17
C HIS A 250 7.49 0.33 23.53
N GLY A 251 6.40 -0.05 24.22
CA GLY A 251 5.35 0.85 24.72
C GLY A 251 3.98 0.61 24.06
N PRO A 252 3.84 0.60 22.73
CA PRO A 252 2.54 0.43 22.08
C PRO A 252 1.77 -0.86 22.45
N HIS A 253 2.44 -1.91 22.91
CA HIS A 253 1.79 -3.15 23.38
C HIS A 253 0.79 -2.92 24.52
N LEU A 254 0.86 -1.80 25.22
CA LEU A 254 -0.15 -1.40 26.22
C LEU A 254 -1.53 -1.11 25.60
N LEU A 255 -1.63 -1.03 24.27
CA LEU A 255 -2.90 -0.96 23.56
C LEU A 255 -3.63 -2.30 23.45
N LEU A 256 -2.97 -3.41 23.84
CA LEU A 256 -3.58 -4.73 23.81
C LEU A 256 -4.67 -4.86 24.87
N SER A 257 -5.81 -5.41 24.47
CA SER A 257 -6.97 -5.69 25.33
C SER A 257 -7.86 -6.73 24.62
N PRO A 258 -8.85 -7.31 25.32
CA PRO A 258 -9.79 -8.25 24.69
C PRO A 258 -10.57 -7.66 23.50
N GLU A 259 -10.72 -6.34 23.44
CA GLU A 259 -11.39 -5.63 22.34
C GLU A 259 -10.45 -5.28 21.18
N ALA A 260 -9.18 -5.68 21.25
CA ALA A 260 -8.21 -5.42 20.19
C ALA A 260 -8.13 -6.60 19.20
N LEU A 261 -8.12 -6.27 17.90
CA LEU A 261 -7.70 -7.18 16.84
C LEU A 261 -6.26 -6.84 16.45
N VAL A 262 -5.36 -7.79 16.60
CA VAL A 262 -3.99 -7.72 16.08
C VAL A 262 -3.91 -8.49 14.77
N VAL A 263 -3.63 -7.81 13.68
CA VAL A 263 -3.34 -8.42 12.38
C VAL A 263 -1.83 -8.33 12.13
N LEU A 264 -1.19 -9.47 11.96
CA LEU A 264 0.26 -9.58 11.87
C LEU A 264 0.66 -10.07 10.47
N PHE A 265 1.62 -9.36 9.86
CA PHE A 265 2.24 -9.70 8.59
C PHE A 265 3.71 -10.05 8.84
N PRO A 266 4.05 -11.31 9.16
CA PRO A 266 5.42 -11.69 9.52
C PRO A 266 6.32 -11.67 8.30
N ALA A 267 7.43 -10.92 8.37
CA ALA A 267 8.53 -11.04 7.43
C ALA A 267 9.32 -12.32 7.72
N GLU A 268 9.94 -12.93 6.69
CA GLU A 268 10.69 -14.18 6.86
C GLU A 268 11.81 -14.06 7.90
N ALA A 269 12.50 -12.92 7.93
CA ALA A 269 13.55 -12.65 8.90
C ALA A 269 13.03 -12.49 10.35
N GLU A 270 11.74 -12.19 10.53
CA GLU A 270 11.13 -12.00 11.85
C GLU A 270 10.59 -13.28 12.48
N HIS A 271 10.42 -14.36 11.73
CA HIS A 271 9.82 -15.59 12.20
C HIS A 271 10.35 -16.09 13.57
N PRO A 272 11.65 -16.00 13.89
CA PRO A 272 12.15 -16.43 15.20
C PRO A 272 11.64 -15.60 16.38
N TYR A 273 11.13 -14.39 16.13
CA TYR A 273 10.77 -13.41 17.17
C TYR A 273 9.27 -13.18 17.29
N VAL A 274 8.54 -13.40 16.23
CA VAL A 274 7.10 -13.04 16.09
C VAL A 274 6.22 -13.82 17.08
N HIS A 275 6.59 -15.05 17.41
CA HIS A 275 5.82 -15.88 18.35
C HIS A 275 5.60 -15.18 19.70
N ARG A 276 6.58 -14.45 20.21
CA ARG A 276 6.46 -13.69 21.47
C ARG A 276 5.39 -12.60 21.40
N VAL A 277 5.33 -11.88 20.27
CA VAL A 277 4.30 -10.84 20.07
C VAL A 277 2.91 -11.46 20.06
N ILE A 278 2.77 -12.64 19.44
CA ILE A 278 1.50 -13.39 19.43
C ILE A 278 1.12 -13.84 20.84
N GLU A 279 2.05 -14.39 21.59
CA GLU A 279 1.82 -14.85 22.96
C GLU A 279 1.47 -13.71 23.91
N GLU A 280 2.19 -12.58 23.83
CA GLU A 280 1.90 -11.38 24.61
C GLU A 280 0.48 -10.84 24.31
N ALA A 281 0.08 -10.80 23.04
CA ALA A 281 -1.28 -10.40 22.67
C ALA A 281 -2.34 -11.35 23.20
N ARG A 282 -2.10 -12.65 23.12
CA ARG A 282 -3.04 -13.68 23.60
C ARG A 282 -3.13 -13.77 25.12
N ALA A 283 -2.04 -13.45 25.83
CA ALA A 283 -2.02 -13.44 27.30
C ALA A 283 -3.00 -12.41 27.89
N VAL A 284 -3.36 -11.37 27.14
CA VAL A 284 -4.36 -10.37 27.49
C VAL A 284 -5.67 -10.53 26.69
N GLU A 285 -5.90 -11.74 26.16
CA GLU A 285 -7.10 -12.12 25.41
C GLU A 285 -7.39 -11.32 24.14
N ALA A 286 -6.38 -10.59 23.61
CA ALA A 286 -6.54 -9.93 22.33
C ALA A 286 -6.73 -10.96 21.18
N ARG A 287 -7.55 -10.62 20.21
CA ARG A 287 -7.71 -11.44 19.00
C ARG A 287 -6.51 -11.26 18.10
N VAL A 288 -5.96 -12.36 17.59
CA VAL A 288 -4.81 -12.34 16.67
C VAL A 288 -5.20 -13.03 15.36
N LEU A 289 -4.85 -12.43 14.24
CA LEU A 289 -4.89 -13.01 12.90
C LEU A 289 -3.52 -12.87 12.25
N VAL A 290 -2.90 -13.97 11.87
CA VAL A 290 -1.64 -13.97 11.12
C VAL A 290 -1.94 -14.10 9.62
N ILE A 291 -1.37 -13.24 8.80
CA ILE A 291 -1.43 -13.31 7.34
C ILE A 291 0.00 -13.46 6.83
N GLY A 292 0.34 -14.63 6.34
CA GLY A 292 1.72 -14.95 5.99
C GLY A 292 1.86 -15.97 4.85
N ALA A 293 3.09 -16.18 4.41
CA ALA A 293 3.40 -17.14 3.35
C ALA A 293 3.61 -18.56 3.87
N ARG A 294 3.97 -18.71 5.13
CA ARG A 294 4.25 -20.01 5.77
C ARG A 294 3.52 -20.11 7.11
N ALA A 295 3.05 -21.31 7.40
CA ALA A 295 2.48 -21.59 8.70
C ALA A 295 3.52 -21.43 9.82
N MET A 296 3.09 -20.84 10.91
CA MET A 296 3.88 -20.69 12.13
C MET A 296 3.38 -21.66 13.21
N GLU A 297 4.26 -22.08 14.10
CA GLU A 297 3.90 -22.85 15.30
C GLU A 297 3.21 -21.93 16.31
N THR A 298 1.93 -21.70 16.10
CA THR A 298 1.08 -20.90 16.97
C THR A 298 -0.36 -21.40 16.91
N SER A 299 -1.10 -21.23 18.00
CA SER A 299 -2.55 -21.47 18.01
C SER A 299 -3.37 -20.28 17.53
N ALA A 300 -2.74 -19.17 17.12
CA ALA A 300 -3.44 -18.05 16.48
C ALA A 300 -3.96 -18.48 15.10
N PRO A 301 -5.17 -18.06 14.69
CA PRO A 301 -5.66 -18.28 13.34
C PRO A 301 -4.72 -17.68 12.29
N GLN A 302 -4.53 -18.40 11.18
CA GLN A 302 -3.61 -18.04 10.13
C GLN A 302 -4.27 -18.10 8.76
N LEU A 303 -4.00 -17.11 7.91
CA LEU A 303 -4.22 -17.13 6.47
C LEU A 303 -2.88 -17.32 5.78
N ILE A 304 -2.68 -18.48 5.15
CA ILE A 304 -1.41 -18.85 4.52
C ILE A 304 -1.58 -18.78 3.02
N LEU A 305 -0.85 -17.87 2.37
CA LEU A 305 -0.86 -17.68 0.93
C LEU A 305 0.46 -17.04 0.44
N GLY A 306 0.85 -17.34 -0.80
CA GLY A 306 2.03 -16.74 -1.42
C GLY A 306 3.37 -17.37 -1.01
N ASP A 307 3.39 -18.67 -0.70
CA ASP A 307 4.61 -19.42 -0.37
C ASP A 307 5.65 -19.44 -1.51
N ARG A 308 5.17 -19.35 -2.76
CA ARG A 308 6.00 -19.31 -3.99
C ARG A 308 6.22 -17.90 -4.52
N VAL A 309 5.72 -16.88 -3.83
CA VAL A 309 5.82 -15.48 -4.23
C VAL A 309 7.02 -14.83 -3.55
N ASP A 310 7.78 -14.04 -4.29
CA ASP A 310 8.84 -13.18 -3.73
C ASP A 310 8.29 -12.36 -2.56
N GLU A 311 9.01 -12.34 -1.44
CA GLU A 311 8.58 -11.64 -0.23
C GLU A 311 8.26 -10.16 -0.47
N LEU A 312 9.04 -9.51 -1.33
CA LEU A 312 8.82 -8.11 -1.70
C LEU A 312 7.50 -7.87 -2.44
N LEU A 313 6.93 -8.90 -3.06
CA LEU A 313 5.66 -8.82 -3.80
C LEU A 313 4.45 -9.28 -2.98
N ARG A 314 4.66 -9.95 -1.83
CA ARG A 314 3.56 -10.39 -0.94
C ARG A 314 2.68 -9.28 -0.40
N PRO A 315 3.15 -8.05 -0.11
CA PRO A 315 2.25 -6.95 0.26
C PRO A 315 1.20 -6.65 -0.80
N VAL A 316 1.52 -6.80 -2.09
CA VAL A 316 0.56 -6.66 -3.19
C VAL A 316 -0.48 -7.79 -3.14
N LEU A 317 -0.04 -9.02 -2.85
CA LEU A 317 -0.93 -10.17 -2.67
C LEU A 317 -1.88 -9.98 -1.48
N PHE A 318 -1.40 -9.46 -0.35
CA PHE A 318 -2.19 -9.35 0.88
C PHE A 318 -3.09 -8.11 0.92
N ALA A 319 -2.89 -7.14 0.04
CA ALA A 319 -3.62 -5.86 0.05
C ALA A 319 -5.15 -6.03 0.00
N HIS A 320 -5.67 -6.98 -0.78
CA HIS A 320 -7.12 -7.22 -0.86
C HIS A 320 -7.72 -7.70 0.47
N LEU A 321 -6.96 -8.43 1.30
CA LEU A 321 -7.44 -8.93 2.60
C LEU A 321 -7.68 -7.78 3.59
N ILE A 322 -6.77 -6.80 3.65
CA ILE A 322 -6.95 -5.62 4.51
C ILE A 322 -8.10 -4.74 4.02
N GLN A 323 -8.28 -4.66 2.71
CA GLN A 323 -9.39 -3.91 2.12
C GLN A 323 -10.73 -4.59 2.40
N GLN A 324 -10.82 -5.93 2.28
CA GLN A 324 -12.01 -6.69 2.67
C GLN A 324 -12.30 -6.55 4.17
N LEU A 325 -11.27 -6.59 5.04
CA LEU A 325 -11.43 -6.40 6.48
C LEU A 325 -12.08 -5.03 6.79
N ALA A 326 -11.54 -3.96 6.22
CA ALA A 326 -12.06 -2.61 6.42
C ALA A 326 -13.46 -2.43 5.80
N PHE A 327 -13.71 -3.01 4.63
CA PHE A 327 -14.99 -2.97 3.94
C PHE A 327 -16.10 -3.64 4.75
N TRP A 328 -15.88 -4.88 5.21
CA TRP A 328 -16.87 -5.60 6.00
C TRP A 328 -17.03 -5.00 7.40
N ARG A 329 -15.98 -4.38 7.94
CA ARG A 329 -16.09 -3.57 9.15
C ARG A 329 -16.99 -2.37 8.95
N ALA A 330 -16.86 -1.63 7.85
CA ALA A 330 -17.74 -0.54 7.49
C ALA A 330 -19.21 -0.99 7.42
N ALA A 331 -19.47 -2.11 6.76
CA ALA A 331 -20.78 -2.73 6.69
C ALA A 331 -21.35 -3.08 8.07
N ALA A 332 -20.53 -3.66 8.94
CA ALA A 332 -20.93 -4.06 10.31
C ALA A 332 -21.27 -2.87 11.20
N VAL A 333 -20.56 -1.75 11.06
CA VAL A 333 -20.80 -0.52 11.83
C VAL A 333 -21.76 0.45 11.15
N GLY A 334 -22.23 0.12 9.92
CA GLY A 334 -23.25 0.90 9.20
C GLY A 334 -22.69 2.13 8.47
N VAL A 335 -21.38 2.21 8.23
CA VAL A 335 -20.74 3.28 7.45
C VAL A 335 -20.78 2.93 5.97
N ASN A 336 -21.13 3.89 5.11
CA ASN A 336 -21.07 3.70 3.66
C ASN A 336 -19.63 3.84 3.16
N PRO A 337 -18.97 2.77 2.68
CA PRO A 337 -17.56 2.82 2.24
C PRO A 337 -17.37 3.61 0.93
N ASP A 338 -18.43 3.82 0.13
CA ASP A 338 -18.36 4.64 -1.08
C ASP A 338 -18.29 6.15 -0.78
N ALA A 339 -18.84 6.54 0.36
CA ALA A 339 -18.88 7.93 0.81
C ALA A 339 -18.74 8.00 2.34
N PRO A 340 -17.56 7.73 2.88
CA PRO A 340 -17.32 7.86 4.32
C PRO A 340 -17.51 9.32 4.76
N PRO A 341 -18.08 9.56 5.95
CA PRO A 341 -18.32 10.92 6.41
C PRO A 341 -17.02 11.71 6.56
N ARG A 342 -17.02 12.96 6.09
CA ARG A 342 -15.90 13.91 6.18
C ARG A 342 -14.65 13.52 5.37
N LEU A 343 -14.71 12.49 4.54
CA LEU A 343 -13.60 12.12 3.64
C LEU A 343 -13.93 12.61 2.24
N THR A 344 -12.99 13.32 1.62
CA THR A 344 -13.04 13.76 0.23
C THR A 344 -12.11 12.95 -0.65
N ARG A 345 -12.47 12.79 -1.92
CA ARG A 345 -11.66 12.02 -2.88
C ARG A 345 -10.31 12.68 -3.18
N VAL A 346 -10.25 13.99 -3.11
CA VAL A 346 -9.06 14.82 -3.37
C VAL A 346 -9.00 15.88 -2.30
N VAL A 347 -7.85 16.04 -1.68
CA VAL A 347 -7.59 17.14 -0.75
C VAL A 347 -7.03 18.32 -1.53
N ARG A 348 -7.70 19.47 -1.41
CA ARG A 348 -7.26 20.75 -1.99
C ARG A 348 -7.27 21.83 -0.92
N TRP A 349 -6.33 22.77 -1.00
CA TRP A 349 -6.20 23.82 0.01
C TRP A 349 -7.26 24.92 -0.08
N ASN A 350 -7.91 25.05 -1.23
CA ASN A 350 -8.91 26.10 -1.48
C ASN A 350 -10.36 25.58 -1.58
N GLU A 351 -10.62 24.39 -1.08
CA GLU A 351 -11.96 23.78 -1.02
C GLU A 351 -12.33 23.49 0.47
#